data_3722f3ac3f3b3e5e73ae9708e81d7647
#
_entry.id   3722f3ac3f3b3e5e73ae9708e81d7647
#
_cell.length_a   1.000
_cell.length_b   1.000
_cell.length_c   1.000
_cell.angle_alpha   90.00
_cell.angle_beta   90.00
_cell.angle_gamma   90.00
#
_symmetry.space_group_name_H-M   'P 1'
#
loop_
_entity.id
_entity.type
_entity.pdbx_description
1 polymer ?
#
loop_
_entity_poly.entity_id
_entity_poly.type
_entity_poly.pdbx_seq_one_letter_code
_entity_poly.pdbx_strand_id
1 'polypeptide(L)'
;MKIAILGTGNLGYSIAVGLLTQDNFKLKNLYLTKRNTEALDSWNKLPNVKISTDNKKAVRFSDIVIIAVQPKQLQGVLEEIKDSVNSKRHTIISVVTGRKISDIESVLGDDIAVVRAMPNTAISVGQSMTCLSANQNGKKNID
;
A
#
# COMPACT_ATOMS: atom_id res chain seq x y z
N MET A 1 12.53 -0.64 -7.12
CA MET A 1 11.55 -0.69 -6.03
C MET A 1 10.28 -1.35 -6.55
N LYS A 2 9.70 -2.26 -5.80
CA LYS A 2 8.44 -2.96 -6.12
C LYS A 2 7.40 -2.58 -5.08
N ILE A 3 6.25 -2.12 -5.53
CA ILE A 3 5.17 -1.64 -4.64
C ILE A 3 3.92 -2.49 -4.86
N ALA A 4 3.26 -2.88 -3.79
CA ALA A 4 1.90 -3.40 -3.82
C ALA A 4 0.93 -2.38 -3.22
N ILE A 5 -0.25 -2.25 -3.81
CA ILE A 5 -1.37 -1.51 -3.24
C ILE A 5 -2.50 -2.50 -2.97
N LEU A 6 -2.77 -2.74 -1.70
CA LEU A 6 -3.87 -3.59 -1.26
C LEU A 6 -5.14 -2.74 -1.10
N GLY A 7 -6.13 -3.01 -1.95
CA GLY A 7 -7.36 -2.23 -2.00
C GLY A 7 -7.28 -1.06 -2.99
N THR A 8 -7.43 -1.34 -4.27
CA THR A 8 -7.48 -0.31 -5.32
C THR A 8 -8.92 0.23 -5.46
N GLY A 9 -9.42 0.85 -4.38
CA GLY A 9 -10.60 1.71 -4.38
C GLY A 9 -10.23 3.12 -4.84
N ASN A 10 -11.04 4.15 -4.52
CA ASN A 10 -10.79 5.53 -4.97
C ASN A 10 -9.40 6.04 -4.54
N LEU A 11 -9.05 5.87 -3.26
CA LEU A 11 -7.76 6.33 -2.74
C LEU A 11 -6.60 5.52 -3.30
N GLY A 12 -6.68 4.19 -3.26
CA GLY A 12 -5.64 3.31 -3.81
C GLY A 12 -5.43 3.53 -5.32
N TYR A 13 -6.49 3.79 -6.06
CA TYR A 13 -6.42 4.14 -7.48
C TYR A 13 -5.67 5.47 -7.69
N SER A 14 -6.01 6.52 -6.93
CA SER A 14 -5.33 7.81 -7.03
C SER A 14 -3.84 7.73 -6.71
N ILE A 15 -3.47 6.94 -5.70
CA ILE A 15 -2.07 6.67 -5.37
C ILE A 15 -1.37 5.96 -6.54
N ALA A 16 -2.00 4.95 -7.12
CA ALA A 16 -1.45 4.20 -8.24
C ALA A 16 -1.22 5.10 -9.47
N VAL A 17 -2.19 5.95 -9.80
CA VAL A 17 -2.04 6.96 -10.87
C VAL A 17 -0.85 7.88 -10.59
N GLY A 18 -0.76 8.42 -9.37
CA GLY A 18 0.35 9.29 -8.98
C GLY A 18 1.72 8.61 -9.13
N LEU A 19 1.83 7.35 -8.71
CA LEU A 19 3.06 6.56 -8.84
C LEU A 19 3.46 6.30 -10.30
N LEU A 20 2.49 6.14 -11.20
CA LEU A 20 2.74 5.86 -12.62
C LEU A 20 3.04 7.12 -13.45
N THR A 21 2.59 8.28 -13.00
CA THR A 21 2.75 9.56 -13.72
C THR A 21 3.96 10.37 -13.28
N GLN A 22 4.67 9.96 -12.22
CA GLN A 22 5.86 10.65 -11.72
C GLN A 22 7.13 10.17 -12.44
N ASP A 23 7.69 11.00 -13.31
CA ASP A 23 8.91 10.68 -14.08
C ASP A 23 10.14 10.43 -13.22
N ASN A 24 10.21 11.05 -12.04
CA ASN A 24 11.33 10.92 -11.09
C ASN A 24 11.29 9.65 -10.24
N PHE A 25 10.20 8.89 -10.33
CA PHE A 25 10.00 7.71 -9.51
C PHE A 25 10.46 6.44 -10.23
N LYS A 26 11.57 5.84 -9.78
CA LYS A 26 12.11 4.58 -10.33
C LYS A 26 11.26 3.37 -9.92
N LEU A 27 9.98 3.39 -10.25
CA LEU A 27 9.09 2.25 -10.02
C LEU A 27 9.43 1.13 -11.01
N LYS A 28 9.94 0.01 -10.50
CA LYS A 28 10.20 -1.17 -11.34
C LYS A 28 8.92 -1.94 -11.65
N ASN A 29 8.05 -2.07 -10.65
CA ASN A 29 6.80 -2.82 -10.78
C ASN A 29 5.77 -2.38 -9.74
N LEU A 30 4.52 -2.34 -10.14
CA LEU A 30 3.35 -2.05 -9.31
C LEU A 30 2.42 -3.27 -9.31
N TYR A 31 2.01 -3.70 -8.13
CA TYR A 31 1.03 -4.76 -7.95
C TYR A 31 -0.24 -4.19 -7.31
N LEU A 32 -1.36 -4.29 -7.99
CA LEU A 32 -2.64 -3.76 -7.54
C LEU A 32 -3.57 -4.91 -7.15
N THR A 33 -4.19 -4.84 -5.98
CA THR A 33 -5.21 -5.81 -5.60
C THR A 33 -6.57 -5.17 -5.40
N LYS A 34 -7.60 -5.86 -5.82
CA LYS A 34 -9.00 -5.50 -5.65
C LYS A 34 -9.87 -6.75 -5.70
N ARG A 35 -10.98 -6.80 -4.96
CA ARG A 35 -11.91 -7.95 -4.97
C ARG A 35 -12.57 -8.17 -6.34
N ASN A 36 -12.92 -7.09 -7.03
CA ASN A 36 -13.35 -7.10 -8.43
C ASN A 36 -12.35 -6.28 -9.25
N THR A 37 -11.67 -6.89 -10.19
CA THR A 37 -10.59 -6.31 -10.98
C THR A 37 -11.04 -5.69 -12.31
N GLU A 38 -12.29 -5.85 -12.73
CA GLU A 38 -12.82 -5.35 -14.02
C GLU A 38 -12.53 -3.87 -14.24
N ALA A 39 -12.69 -3.03 -13.19
CA ALA A 39 -12.40 -1.61 -13.29
C ALA A 39 -10.91 -1.28 -13.52
N LEU A 40 -10.02 -2.27 -13.42
CA LEU A 40 -8.58 -2.14 -13.61
C LEU A 40 -8.08 -2.79 -14.91
N ASP A 41 -8.98 -3.39 -15.72
CA ASP A 41 -8.58 -4.18 -16.89
C ASP A 41 -7.76 -3.40 -17.92
N SER A 42 -8.02 -2.09 -18.07
CA SER A 42 -7.22 -1.23 -18.94
C SER A 42 -5.73 -1.15 -18.52
N TRP A 43 -5.44 -1.38 -17.24
CA TRP A 43 -4.09 -1.30 -16.69
C TRP A 43 -3.29 -2.60 -16.88
N ASN A 44 -3.94 -3.71 -17.21
CA ASN A 44 -3.26 -4.95 -17.58
C ASN A 44 -2.36 -4.80 -18.83
N LYS A 45 -2.58 -3.75 -19.61
CA LYS A 45 -1.77 -3.43 -20.81
C LYS A 45 -0.45 -2.71 -20.45
N LEU A 46 -0.32 -2.22 -19.22
CA LEU A 46 0.90 -1.55 -18.77
C LEU A 46 1.96 -2.58 -18.37
N PRO A 47 3.17 -2.53 -18.95
CA PRO A 47 4.16 -3.60 -18.79
C PRO A 47 4.64 -3.80 -17.35
N ASN A 48 4.54 -2.75 -16.52
CA ASN A 48 5.03 -2.76 -15.15
C ASN A 48 3.91 -2.88 -14.10
N VAL A 49 2.68 -3.15 -14.52
CA VAL A 49 1.52 -3.27 -13.63
C VAL A 49 1.02 -4.71 -13.62
N LYS A 50 0.76 -5.23 -12.45
CA LYS A 50 0.10 -6.53 -12.22
C LYS A 50 -1.17 -6.31 -11.41
N ILE A 51 -2.22 -7.01 -11.77
CA ILE A 51 -3.52 -6.92 -11.11
C ILE A 51 -3.94 -8.31 -10.64
N SER A 52 -4.47 -8.41 -9.44
CA SER A 52 -4.91 -9.68 -8.85
C SER A 52 -5.96 -9.46 -7.76
N THR A 53 -6.60 -10.54 -7.35
CA THR A 53 -7.42 -10.62 -6.14
C THR A 53 -6.63 -11.15 -4.95
N ASP A 54 -5.38 -11.61 -5.14
CA ASP A 54 -4.53 -12.29 -4.16
C ASP A 54 -3.58 -11.30 -3.47
N ASN A 55 -3.93 -10.89 -2.25
CA ASN A 55 -3.11 -9.99 -1.43
C ASN A 55 -1.78 -10.62 -1.01
N LYS A 56 -1.76 -11.92 -0.69
CA LYS A 56 -0.53 -12.62 -0.28
C LYS A 56 0.52 -12.61 -1.38
N LYS A 57 0.08 -12.86 -2.62
CA LYS A 57 0.96 -12.84 -3.79
C LYS A 57 1.51 -11.44 -4.04
N ALA A 58 0.68 -10.40 -3.90
CA ALA A 58 1.10 -9.02 -4.04
C ALA A 58 2.16 -8.64 -2.99
N VAL A 59 1.95 -9.01 -1.72
CA VAL A 59 2.92 -8.78 -0.63
C VAL A 59 4.25 -9.46 -0.93
N ARG A 60 4.24 -10.76 -1.24
CA ARG A 60 5.48 -11.51 -1.52
C ARG A 60 6.29 -10.94 -2.68
N PHE A 61 5.63 -10.30 -3.63
CA PHE A 61 6.23 -9.68 -4.80
C PHE A 61 6.91 -8.34 -4.48
N SER A 62 6.41 -7.59 -3.52
CA SER A 62 6.76 -6.18 -3.26
C SER A 62 7.82 -5.99 -2.17
N ASP A 63 8.34 -4.78 -2.08
CA ASP A 63 9.21 -4.30 -1.00
C ASP A 63 8.43 -3.31 -0.11
N ILE A 64 7.54 -2.52 -0.73
CA ILE A 64 6.61 -1.61 -0.05
C ILE A 64 5.18 -2.10 -0.27
N VAL A 65 4.41 -2.17 0.81
CA VAL A 65 3.00 -2.56 0.81
C VAL A 65 2.15 -1.39 1.30
N ILE A 66 1.38 -0.81 0.39
CA ILE A 66 0.42 0.25 0.71
C ILE A 66 -0.94 -0.39 0.98
N ILE A 67 -1.48 -0.18 2.18
CA ILE A 67 -2.80 -0.67 2.56
C ILE A 67 -3.81 0.48 2.44
N ALA A 68 -4.71 0.37 1.46
CA ALA A 68 -5.72 1.37 1.10
C ALA A 68 -7.14 0.80 1.09
N VAL A 69 -7.42 -0.12 1.98
CA VAL A 69 -8.75 -0.72 2.17
C VAL A 69 -9.63 0.13 3.10
N GLN A 70 -10.91 -0.16 3.16
CA GLN A 70 -11.80 0.47 4.13
C GLN A 70 -11.42 0.08 5.58
N PRO A 71 -11.64 0.95 6.58
CA PRO A 71 -11.27 0.68 7.97
C PRO A 71 -11.80 -0.64 8.53
N LYS A 72 -13.01 -1.03 8.16
CA LYS A 72 -13.64 -2.31 8.57
C LYS A 72 -12.97 -3.56 7.97
N GLN A 73 -12.20 -3.40 6.89
CA GLN A 73 -11.52 -4.49 6.20
C GLN A 73 -10.09 -4.70 6.69
N LEU A 74 -9.51 -3.72 7.39
CA LEU A 74 -8.10 -3.71 7.76
C LEU A 74 -7.71 -4.99 8.51
N GLN A 75 -8.46 -5.34 9.57
CA GLN A 75 -8.14 -6.51 10.39
C GLN A 75 -8.08 -7.80 9.54
N GLY A 76 -9.08 -8.03 8.69
CA GLY A 76 -9.12 -9.20 7.82
C GLY A 76 -7.95 -9.25 6.82
N VAL A 77 -7.58 -8.10 6.24
CA VAL A 77 -6.44 -8.01 5.33
C VAL A 77 -5.12 -8.28 6.06
N LEU A 78 -4.93 -7.72 7.25
CA LEU A 78 -3.72 -7.96 8.05
C LEU A 78 -3.58 -9.44 8.41
N GLU A 79 -4.65 -10.08 8.86
CA GLU A 79 -4.67 -11.53 9.18
C GLU A 79 -4.39 -12.38 7.93
N GLU A 80 -4.92 -11.99 6.77
CA GLU A 80 -4.66 -12.66 5.51
C GLU A 80 -3.17 -12.62 5.13
N ILE A 81 -2.52 -11.46 5.25
CA ILE A 81 -1.15 -11.27 4.74
C ILE A 81 -0.05 -11.57 5.76
N LYS A 82 -0.34 -11.75 7.05
CA LYS A 82 0.67 -11.83 8.12
C LYS A 82 1.79 -12.82 7.84
N ASP A 83 1.47 -14.00 7.32
CA ASP A 83 2.47 -15.04 6.99
C ASP A 83 3.27 -14.74 5.69
N SER A 84 2.89 -13.70 4.96
CA SER A 84 3.58 -13.25 3.74
C SER A 84 4.45 -12.02 3.98
N VAL A 85 4.31 -11.39 5.15
CA VAL A 85 5.10 -10.23 5.56
C VAL A 85 6.43 -10.67 6.14
N ASN A 86 7.50 -9.94 5.81
CA ASN A 86 8.85 -10.14 6.33
C ASN A 86 9.40 -8.80 6.82
N SER A 87 9.66 -8.69 8.12
CA SER A 87 10.11 -7.44 8.77
C SER A 87 11.46 -6.91 8.27
N LYS A 88 12.31 -7.79 7.74
CA LYS A 88 13.62 -7.40 7.17
C LYS A 88 13.51 -6.84 5.75
N ARG A 89 12.36 -7.01 5.11
CA ARG A 89 12.17 -6.64 3.70
C ARG A 89 11.07 -5.59 3.50
N HIS A 90 9.93 -5.80 4.16
CA HIS A 90 8.74 -5.01 3.87
C HIS A 90 8.66 -3.74 4.70
N THR A 91 8.21 -2.67 4.07
CA THR A 91 7.67 -1.48 4.72
C THR A 91 6.17 -1.42 4.46
N ILE A 92 5.39 -1.36 5.51
CA ILE A 92 3.94 -1.21 5.43
C ILE A 92 3.59 0.28 5.49
N ILE A 93 2.86 0.77 4.49
CA ILE A 93 2.32 2.13 4.48
C ILE A 93 0.81 2.02 4.59
N SER A 94 0.23 2.50 5.68
CA SER A 94 -1.23 2.52 5.86
C SER A 94 -1.78 3.90 5.54
N VAL A 95 -2.75 3.96 4.64
CA VAL A 95 -3.57 5.15 4.36
C VAL A 95 -5.00 4.99 4.88
N VAL A 96 -5.23 4.03 5.77
CA VAL A 96 -6.54 3.70 6.32
C VAL A 96 -6.94 4.70 7.39
N THR A 97 -8.05 5.39 7.17
CA THR A 97 -8.57 6.41 8.09
C THR A 97 -9.00 5.79 9.43
N GLY A 98 -8.71 6.52 10.53
CA GLY A 98 -9.16 6.14 11.86
C GLY A 98 -8.51 4.90 12.46
N ARG A 99 -7.40 4.40 11.86
CA ARG A 99 -6.63 3.26 12.35
C ARG A 99 -5.24 3.69 12.80
N LYS A 100 -4.77 3.13 13.91
CA LYS A 100 -3.47 3.44 14.52
C LYS A 100 -2.38 2.49 14.02
N ILE A 101 -1.13 2.88 14.17
CA ILE A 101 0.02 2.01 13.94
C ILE A 101 -0.08 0.75 14.81
N SER A 102 -0.49 0.89 16.08
CA SER A 102 -0.67 -0.23 17.00
C SER A 102 -1.68 -1.28 16.53
N ASP A 103 -2.69 -0.89 15.73
CA ASP A 103 -3.63 -1.85 15.15
C ASP A 103 -2.94 -2.78 14.13
N ILE A 104 -1.93 -2.26 13.44
CA ILE A 104 -1.13 -3.02 12.47
C ILE A 104 -0.11 -3.89 13.19
N GLU A 105 0.61 -3.32 14.15
CA GLU A 105 1.62 -4.02 14.96
C GLU A 105 1.02 -5.19 15.75
N SER A 106 -0.22 -5.06 16.24
CA SER A 106 -0.90 -6.12 16.98
C SER A 106 -1.11 -7.42 16.15
N VAL A 107 -1.08 -7.32 14.82
CA VAL A 107 -1.27 -8.45 13.92
C VAL A 107 0.02 -8.87 13.23
N LEU A 108 0.82 -7.90 12.77
CA LEU A 108 2.04 -8.15 11.99
C LEU A 108 3.32 -8.23 12.83
N GLY A 109 3.26 -7.83 14.10
CA GLY A 109 4.42 -7.73 14.98
C GLY A 109 4.99 -6.32 15.04
N ASP A 110 5.75 -6.01 16.10
CA ASP A 110 6.34 -4.70 16.38
C ASP A 110 7.71 -4.48 15.71
N ASP A 111 8.29 -5.53 15.15
CA ASP A 111 9.54 -5.49 14.39
C ASP A 111 9.37 -5.02 12.94
N ILE A 112 8.13 -4.98 12.42
CA ILE A 112 7.83 -4.49 11.08
C ILE A 112 7.94 -2.97 10.98
N ALA A 113 8.48 -2.46 9.87
CA ALA A 113 8.46 -1.02 9.57
C ALA A 113 7.05 -0.59 9.15
N VAL A 114 6.42 0.28 9.94
CA VAL A 114 5.08 0.81 9.67
C VAL A 114 5.12 2.32 9.57
N VAL A 115 4.59 2.82 8.46
CA VAL A 115 4.34 4.26 8.21
C VAL A 115 2.84 4.45 8.03
N ARG A 116 2.29 5.43 8.71
CA ARG A 116 0.92 5.88 8.49
C ARG A 116 0.95 7.17 7.69
N ALA A 117 0.31 7.18 6.54
CA ALA A 117 0.21 8.33 5.66
C ALA A 117 -1.25 8.79 5.56
N MET A 118 -1.50 10.07 5.78
CA MET A 118 -2.82 10.67 5.73
C MET A 118 -2.85 11.76 4.67
N PRO A 119 -3.11 11.39 3.40
CA PRO A 119 -3.28 12.35 2.32
C PRO A 119 -4.64 13.07 2.44
N ASN A 120 -4.71 14.27 1.89
CA ASN A 120 -5.99 14.97 1.71
C ASN A 120 -6.62 14.65 0.33
N THR A 121 -7.80 15.19 0.05
CA THR A 121 -8.56 14.93 -1.18
C THR A 121 -7.84 15.34 -2.46
N ALA A 122 -6.86 16.26 -2.40
CA ALA A 122 -6.06 16.68 -3.55
C ALA A 122 -5.10 15.58 -4.08
N ILE A 123 -5.05 14.40 -3.44
CA ILE A 123 -4.30 13.25 -3.94
C ILE A 123 -4.80 12.80 -5.32
N SER A 124 -6.08 13.00 -5.62
CA SER A 124 -6.66 12.65 -6.93
C SER A 124 -6.05 13.43 -8.10
N VAL A 125 -5.46 14.59 -7.82
CA VAL A 125 -4.79 15.45 -8.80
C VAL A 125 -3.28 15.59 -8.54
N GLY A 126 -2.72 14.73 -7.69
CA GLY A 126 -1.28 14.71 -7.39
C GLY A 126 -0.76 15.90 -6.57
N GLN A 127 -1.65 16.65 -5.91
CA GLN A 127 -1.33 17.86 -5.12
C GLN A 127 -1.64 17.69 -3.63
N SER A 128 -1.51 16.47 -3.12
CA SER A 128 -1.83 16.19 -1.71
C SER A 128 -0.82 16.77 -0.75
N MET A 129 -1.33 17.40 0.31
CA MET A 129 -0.60 17.54 1.56
C MET A 129 -0.77 16.22 2.32
N THR A 130 0.32 15.52 2.61
CA THR A 130 0.28 14.21 3.27
C THR A 130 1.00 14.27 4.61
N CYS A 131 0.27 14.03 5.70
CA CYS A 131 0.89 13.89 7.02
C CYS A 131 1.42 12.47 7.20
N LEU A 132 2.64 12.33 7.70
CA LEU A 132 3.28 11.06 7.97
C LEU A 132 3.50 10.86 9.48
N SER A 133 3.29 9.65 9.95
CA SER A 133 3.75 9.16 11.24
C SER A 133 4.26 7.73 11.10
N ALA A 134 5.22 7.32 11.92
CA ALA A 134 5.82 6.00 11.82
C ALA A 134 6.19 5.44 13.19
N ASN A 135 6.24 4.11 13.28
CA ASN A 135 6.91 3.45 14.39
C ASN A 135 8.44 3.60 14.28
N GLN A 136 9.16 3.07 15.28
CA GLN A 136 10.63 3.21 15.32
C GLN A 136 11.31 2.62 14.07
N ASN A 137 10.84 1.49 13.57
CA ASN A 137 11.38 0.85 12.38
C ASN A 137 11.01 1.60 11.11
N GLY A 138 9.79 2.14 11.04
CA GLY A 138 9.30 2.93 9.90
C GLY A 138 9.98 4.29 9.76
N LYS A 139 10.41 4.92 10.87
CA LYS A 139 11.13 6.22 10.83
C LYS A 139 12.36 6.20 9.94
N LYS A 140 13.06 5.08 9.86
CA LYS A 140 14.26 4.93 9.02
C LYS A 140 13.96 4.98 7.51
N ASN A 141 12.68 4.87 7.13
CA ASN A 141 12.22 4.78 5.75
C ASN A 141 11.42 6.02 5.32
N ILE A 142 11.33 7.07 6.15
CA ILE A 142 10.61 8.32 5.82
C ILE A 142 11.51 9.35 5.13
N ASP A 143 12.83 9.28 5.29
CA ASP A 143 13.81 10.21 4.73
C ASP A 143 14.08 10.01 3.23
#